data_bcbb35c501f8f0931d66f535e3b6ceae
#
_entry.id   bcbb35c501f8f0931d66f535e3b6ceae
#
_cell.length_a   1.000
_cell.length_b   1.000
_cell.length_c   1.000
_cell.angle_alpha   90.00
_cell.angle_beta   90.00
_cell.angle_gamma   90.00
#
_symmetry.space_group_name_H-M   'P 1'
#
loop_
_entity.id
_entity.type
_entity.pdbx_description
1 polymer ?
#
loop_
_entity_poly.entity_id
_entity_poly.type
_entity_poly.pdbx_seq_one_letter_code
_entity_poly.pdbx_strand_id
1 'polypeptide(L)'
;MTPEDFKRVLEVKLLGGWNLYRAAKNSGLRFFAALSSLVAIQGNVGQVNYCAANRSLSALLRSWAASHEGLIAKALMLPPIEGTGMAENPEVKELMELKGLAPAYVHADELAQMFCRELFLGPPRQSWIAPARTFPSVKGTLVEPAQSDADEANGVRFRNSDLPMIEAVDEMDLINGELVAKRTFSQAYDLWLEDHKPFKNLKHPLVSGIMAVETFLEAARLLYPYLSVLGVRRLKFEDILECPQDMEREARITCRRQEDAGQGQGVRCDVQLSSADISPSGRHLDRWSTNYRGQVILGPRTTSLPPWPESDVKTNDLDTRPMEPHEIQDSYEQRTGLKGRYRVLETIHGTGPGIIKGDMVYREQADIAGLDRARYQYSPYLLESLMHLFAFYVAIRQEEASWSLIPAGIEEMRFTRSARDGERCALEARLRSQDDQGFTWDARAVDESGTPIMQILSIRMNRFNP
;
A
#
# COMPACT_ATOMS: atom_id res chain seq x y z
N MET A 1 23.83 37.67 23.48
CA MET A 1 23.79 36.28 23.93
C MET A 1 25.14 35.93 24.49
N THR A 2 25.18 35.48 25.74
CA THR A 2 26.41 35.03 26.39
C THR A 2 26.72 33.57 26.03
N PRO A 3 27.97 33.10 26.18
CA PRO A 3 28.30 31.68 26.03
C PRO A 3 27.45 30.77 26.94
N GLU A 4 27.12 31.22 28.14
CA GLU A 4 26.29 30.51 29.12
C GLU A 4 24.85 30.38 28.65
N ASP A 5 24.28 31.44 28.06
CA ASP A 5 22.92 31.38 27.46
C ASP A 5 22.87 30.40 26.27
N PHE A 6 23.92 30.40 25.45
CA PHE A 6 24.04 29.45 24.33
C PHE A 6 24.11 28.02 24.84
N LYS A 7 24.98 27.75 25.79
CA LYS A 7 25.23 26.44 26.38
C LYS A 7 23.96 25.88 27.04
N ARG A 8 23.25 26.70 27.82
CA ARG A 8 22.02 26.28 28.52
C ARG A 8 20.96 25.72 27.58
N VAL A 9 20.73 26.36 26.42
CA VAL A 9 19.75 25.88 25.45
C VAL A 9 20.23 24.61 24.72
N LEU A 10 21.53 24.56 24.39
CA LEU A 10 22.15 23.40 23.74
C LEU A 10 22.10 22.16 24.62
N GLU A 11 22.43 22.29 25.91
CA GLU A 11 22.47 21.20 26.88
C GLU A 11 21.11 20.52 27.05
N VAL A 12 20.02 21.28 27.12
CA VAL A 12 18.67 20.72 27.26
C VAL A 12 18.35 19.75 26.13
N LYS A 13 18.62 20.14 24.89
CA LYS A 13 18.30 19.31 23.71
C LYS A 13 19.34 18.22 23.48
N LEU A 14 20.61 18.58 23.45
CA LEU A 14 21.68 17.66 23.08
C LEU A 14 22.03 16.68 24.21
N LEU A 15 22.34 17.18 25.42
CA LEU A 15 22.68 16.32 26.55
C LEU A 15 21.44 15.57 27.07
N GLY A 16 20.27 16.21 27.07
CA GLY A 16 19.03 15.55 27.43
C GLY A 16 18.73 14.36 26.50
N GLY A 17 18.80 14.56 25.19
CA GLY A 17 18.64 13.50 24.20
C GLY A 17 19.69 12.39 24.36
N TRP A 18 20.95 12.76 24.54
CA TRP A 18 22.04 11.81 24.77
C TRP A 18 21.85 10.95 26.03
N ASN A 19 21.47 11.58 27.14
CA ASN A 19 21.25 10.88 28.40
C ASN A 19 20.07 9.90 28.32
N LEU A 20 18.95 10.30 27.68
CA LEU A 20 17.83 9.41 27.44
C LEU A 20 18.22 8.21 26.58
N TYR A 21 18.94 8.45 25.49
CA TYR A 21 19.42 7.38 24.63
C TYR A 21 20.34 6.41 25.38
N ARG A 22 21.32 6.92 26.15
CA ARG A 22 22.23 6.09 26.95
C ARG A 22 21.48 5.23 27.95
N ALA A 23 20.44 5.76 28.59
CA ALA A 23 19.62 5.02 29.55
C ALA A 23 18.82 3.91 28.87
N ALA A 24 18.31 4.14 27.63
CA ALA A 24 17.40 3.23 26.96
C ALA A 24 18.08 2.26 25.97
N LYS A 25 19.30 2.53 25.50
CA LYS A 25 19.93 1.76 24.41
C LYS A 25 20.08 0.24 24.67
N ASN A 26 20.16 -0.18 25.94
CA ASN A 26 20.30 -1.58 26.32
C ASN A 26 18.96 -2.25 26.69
N SER A 27 17.82 -1.54 26.58
CA SER A 27 16.49 -2.04 26.95
C SER A 27 15.67 -2.53 25.74
N GLY A 28 16.32 -2.89 24.64
CA GLY A 28 15.62 -3.31 23.42
C GLY A 28 14.91 -2.16 22.68
N LEU A 29 15.50 -0.97 22.72
CA LEU A 29 14.97 0.23 22.10
C LEU A 29 14.76 0.02 20.59
N ARG A 30 13.52 0.10 20.14
CA ARG A 30 13.14 -0.10 18.73
C ARG A 30 12.96 1.23 17.98
N PHE A 31 12.51 2.27 18.66
CA PHE A 31 12.47 3.59 18.06
C PHE A 31 12.79 4.70 19.07
N PHE A 32 13.33 5.82 18.58
CA PHE A 32 13.62 7.03 19.33
C PHE A 32 13.22 8.24 18.49
N ALA A 33 12.17 8.93 18.90
CA ALA A 33 11.70 10.13 18.21
C ALA A 33 11.93 11.36 19.07
N ALA A 34 12.35 12.46 18.44
CA ALA A 34 12.54 13.74 19.11
C ALA A 34 11.90 14.87 18.32
N LEU A 35 11.30 15.81 19.05
CA LEU A 35 10.77 17.04 18.48
C LEU A 35 11.91 18.04 18.30
N SER A 36 12.19 18.37 17.06
CA SER A 36 13.12 19.40 16.62
C SER A 36 12.33 20.64 16.14
N SER A 37 12.92 21.49 15.34
CA SER A 37 12.25 22.65 14.76
C SER A 37 12.73 22.92 13.35
N LEU A 38 11.88 23.46 12.49
CA LEU A 38 12.24 23.90 11.14
C LEU A 38 13.38 24.92 11.13
N VAL A 39 13.51 25.73 12.18
CA VAL A 39 14.63 26.65 12.32
C VAL A 39 15.99 25.96 12.39
N ALA A 40 16.03 24.66 12.67
CA ALA A 40 17.26 23.86 12.57
C ALA A 40 17.82 23.78 11.14
N ILE A 41 16.97 23.97 10.12
CA ILE A 41 17.36 24.01 8.70
C ILE A 41 17.48 25.46 8.23
N GLN A 42 16.46 26.26 8.49
CA GLN A 42 16.33 27.62 7.93
C GLN A 42 17.14 28.66 8.66
N GLY A 43 17.47 28.39 9.92
CA GLY A 43 17.92 29.42 10.84
C GLY A 43 16.77 30.36 11.27
N ASN A 44 17.03 31.19 12.28
CA ASN A 44 16.15 32.28 12.64
C ASN A 44 16.98 33.38 13.33
N VAL A 45 16.74 34.63 12.94
CA VAL A 45 17.44 35.80 13.52
C VAL A 45 17.14 35.86 15.02
N GLY A 46 18.19 36.05 15.83
CA GLY A 46 18.09 36.11 17.30
C GLY A 46 17.99 34.73 18.01
N GLN A 47 17.92 33.63 17.30
CA GLN A 47 17.73 32.28 17.86
C GLN A 47 18.86 31.30 17.53
N VAL A 48 20.09 31.74 17.37
CA VAL A 48 21.22 30.91 16.97
C VAL A 48 21.43 29.70 17.90
N ASN A 49 21.25 29.86 19.22
CA ASN A 49 21.35 28.82 20.22
C ASN A 49 20.23 27.76 20.04
N TYR A 50 19.00 28.19 19.78
CA TYR A 50 17.86 27.30 19.55
C TYR A 50 18.01 26.56 18.22
N CYS A 51 18.45 27.22 17.16
CA CYS A 51 18.76 26.62 15.87
C CYS A 51 19.87 25.56 16.02
N ALA A 52 20.97 25.89 16.68
CA ALA A 52 22.08 24.98 16.92
C ALA A 52 21.67 23.78 17.77
N ALA A 53 20.90 23.95 18.83
CA ALA A 53 20.45 22.89 19.71
C ALA A 53 19.55 21.88 18.96
N ASN A 54 18.59 22.38 18.18
CA ASN A 54 17.71 21.51 17.39
C ASN A 54 18.46 20.80 16.25
N ARG A 55 19.40 21.50 15.59
CA ARG A 55 20.22 20.88 14.53
C ARG A 55 21.12 19.79 15.09
N SER A 56 21.77 20.01 16.24
CA SER A 56 22.62 19.03 16.90
C SER A 56 21.84 17.80 17.34
N LEU A 57 20.65 17.97 17.92
CA LEU A 57 19.74 16.87 18.25
C LEU A 57 19.38 16.05 17.02
N SER A 58 19.00 16.70 15.92
CA SER A 58 18.66 16.02 14.66
C SER A 58 19.85 15.24 14.09
N ALA A 59 21.05 15.78 14.15
CA ALA A 59 22.26 15.11 13.70
C ALA A 59 22.59 13.87 14.56
N LEU A 60 22.37 13.98 15.89
CA LEU A 60 22.57 12.89 16.83
C LEU A 60 21.63 11.70 16.54
N LEU A 61 20.33 11.97 16.31
CA LEU A 61 19.37 10.93 15.96
C LEU A 61 19.74 10.22 14.64
N ARG A 62 20.19 10.98 13.64
CA ARG A 62 20.68 10.41 12.38
C ARG A 62 21.88 9.48 12.60
N SER A 63 22.80 9.88 13.46
CA SER A 63 23.96 9.04 13.81
C SER A 63 23.53 7.73 14.50
N TRP A 64 22.56 7.78 15.39
CA TRP A 64 22.03 6.59 16.06
C TRP A 64 21.32 5.65 15.10
N ALA A 65 20.47 6.18 14.21
CA ALA A 65 19.82 5.40 13.17
C ALA A 65 20.81 4.69 12.26
N ALA A 66 21.96 5.31 11.98
CA ALA A 66 23.01 4.72 11.17
C ALA A 66 23.85 3.67 11.93
N SER A 67 23.97 3.79 13.26
CA SER A 67 24.87 2.98 14.09
C SER A 67 24.19 1.75 14.71
N HIS A 68 22.84 1.69 14.71
CA HIS A 68 22.11 0.62 15.38
C HIS A 68 21.11 -0.02 14.42
N GLU A 69 21.38 -1.25 14.05
CA GLU A 69 20.48 -2.06 13.24
C GLU A 69 19.14 -2.26 13.96
N GLY A 70 18.05 -1.99 13.26
CA GLY A 70 16.69 -2.11 13.81
C GLY A 70 16.20 -0.93 14.65
N LEU A 71 17.03 0.07 14.92
CA LEU A 71 16.59 1.31 15.58
C LEU A 71 16.05 2.31 14.57
N ILE A 72 14.80 2.70 14.73
CA ILE A 72 14.18 3.83 14.02
C ILE A 72 14.40 5.09 14.85
N ALA A 73 15.30 5.99 14.42
CA ALA A 73 15.54 7.25 15.11
C ALA A 73 15.14 8.42 14.22
N LYS A 74 14.15 9.22 14.68
CA LYS A 74 13.56 10.30 13.89
C LYS A 74 13.56 11.64 14.62
N ALA A 75 13.98 12.69 13.93
CA ALA A 75 13.85 14.08 14.36
C ALA A 75 12.74 14.76 13.55
N LEU A 76 11.64 15.11 14.23
CA LEU A 76 10.54 15.86 13.60
C LEU A 76 10.79 17.35 13.77
N MET A 77 11.01 18.02 12.65
CA MET A 77 11.29 19.45 12.59
C MET A 77 9.98 20.21 12.51
N LEU A 78 9.42 20.55 13.66
CA LEU A 78 8.10 21.16 13.78
C LEU A 78 8.06 22.57 13.19
N PRO A 79 7.00 22.89 12.42
CA PRO A 79 6.63 24.26 12.05
C PRO A 79 6.04 24.99 13.27
N PRO A 80 5.72 26.28 13.16
CA PRO A 80 4.89 26.99 14.13
C PRO A 80 3.54 26.26 14.29
N ILE A 81 3.13 26.03 15.54
CA ILE A 81 1.87 25.34 15.86
C ILE A 81 0.84 26.38 16.23
N GLU A 82 -0.34 26.29 15.61
CA GLU A 82 -1.46 27.17 15.91
C GLU A 82 -2.05 26.87 17.29
N GLY A 83 -2.36 27.90 18.04
CA GLY A 83 -3.02 27.82 19.36
C GLY A 83 -2.13 27.37 20.52
N THR A 84 -0.81 27.18 20.31
CA THR A 84 0.07 26.70 21.38
C THR A 84 1.55 27.06 21.16
N GLY A 85 2.30 27.06 22.25
CA GLY A 85 3.77 27.20 22.25
C GLY A 85 4.29 28.63 22.06
N MET A 86 5.59 28.71 21.78
CA MET A 86 6.29 30.03 21.63
C MET A 86 5.79 30.86 20.45
N ALA A 87 5.22 30.21 19.43
CA ALA A 87 4.71 30.92 18.25
C ALA A 87 3.40 31.67 18.52
N GLU A 88 2.72 31.43 19.65
CA GLU A 88 1.55 32.19 20.09
C GLU A 88 1.90 33.49 20.81
N ASN A 89 3.17 33.72 21.13
CA ASN A 89 3.60 35.00 21.69
C ASN A 89 3.35 36.14 20.67
N PRO A 90 2.65 37.24 21.03
CA PRO A 90 2.32 38.32 20.12
C PRO A 90 3.55 38.91 19.40
N GLU A 91 4.67 39.09 20.11
CA GLU A 91 5.91 39.62 19.53
C GLU A 91 6.49 38.65 18.46
N VAL A 92 6.34 37.34 18.67
CA VAL A 92 6.80 36.32 17.71
C VAL A 92 5.88 36.29 16.50
N LYS A 93 4.56 36.43 16.69
CA LYS A 93 3.59 36.52 15.59
C LYS A 93 3.86 37.72 14.71
N GLU A 94 4.01 38.92 15.30
CA GLU A 94 4.34 40.16 14.58
C GLU A 94 5.64 39.98 13.78
N LEU A 95 6.67 39.41 14.39
CA LEU A 95 7.94 39.15 13.70
C LEU A 95 7.81 38.16 12.55
N MET A 96 6.97 37.13 12.68
CA MET A 96 6.70 36.17 11.62
C MET A 96 5.90 36.76 10.47
N GLU A 97 4.91 37.57 10.76
CA GLU A 97 4.13 38.33 9.77
C GLU A 97 5.03 39.30 8.98
N LEU A 98 5.89 40.05 9.65
CA LEU A 98 6.87 40.95 9.01
C LEU A 98 7.83 40.18 8.07
N LYS A 99 8.08 38.88 8.34
CA LYS A 99 8.92 38.00 7.51
C LYS A 99 8.14 37.22 6.45
N GLY A 100 6.83 37.40 6.33
CA GLY A 100 5.98 36.65 5.42
C GLY A 100 5.84 35.17 5.78
N LEU A 101 6.07 34.79 7.04
CA LEU A 101 6.01 33.41 7.54
C LEU A 101 4.67 33.08 8.22
N ALA A 102 3.76 34.04 8.35
CA ALA A 102 2.45 33.85 8.96
C ALA A 102 1.61 32.67 8.39
N PRO A 103 1.67 32.37 7.09
CA PRO A 103 0.90 31.23 6.51
C PRO A 103 1.41 29.84 6.88
N ALA A 104 2.48 29.73 7.63
CA ALA A 104 3.15 28.46 7.91
C ALA A 104 2.69 27.76 9.20
N TYR A 105 1.64 28.27 9.87
CA TYR A 105 1.07 27.62 11.04
C TYR A 105 0.37 26.31 10.67
N VAL A 106 0.57 25.29 11.51
CA VAL A 106 -0.06 23.99 11.38
C VAL A 106 -0.88 23.72 12.64
N HIS A 107 -2.09 23.21 12.49
CA HIS A 107 -2.94 22.86 13.62
C HIS A 107 -2.35 21.68 14.40
N ALA A 108 -2.47 21.68 15.73
CA ALA A 108 -1.85 20.69 16.60
C ALA A 108 -2.30 19.24 16.28
N ASP A 109 -3.59 19.04 15.98
CA ASP A 109 -4.14 17.72 15.65
C ASP A 109 -3.60 17.19 14.32
N GLU A 110 -3.48 18.05 13.31
CA GLU A 110 -2.87 17.72 12.03
C GLU A 110 -1.42 17.30 12.21
N LEU A 111 -0.68 18.07 13.01
CA LEU A 111 0.72 17.77 13.30
C LEU A 111 0.88 16.45 14.05
N ALA A 112 0.00 16.15 15.02
CA ALA A 112 0.00 14.87 15.73
C ALA A 112 -0.25 13.69 14.79
N GLN A 113 -1.16 13.83 13.84
CA GLN A 113 -1.42 12.80 12.83
C GLN A 113 -0.21 12.62 11.90
N MET A 114 0.40 13.71 11.43
CA MET A 114 1.63 13.65 10.63
C MET A 114 2.77 12.99 11.40
N PHE A 115 2.89 13.27 12.69
CA PHE A 115 3.86 12.64 13.59
C PHE A 115 3.66 11.12 13.68
N CYS A 116 2.44 10.66 13.95
CA CYS A 116 2.11 9.25 14.00
C CYS A 116 2.39 8.56 12.65
N ARG A 117 2.01 9.20 11.55
CA ARG A 117 2.28 8.69 10.20
C ARG A 117 3.77 8.46 9.97
N GLU A 118 4.60 9.44 10.31
CA GLU A 118 6.04 9.33 10.12
C GLU A 118 6.71 8.29 11.03
N LEU A 119 6.21 8.11 12.24
CA LEU A 119 6.72 7.08 13.14
C LEU A 119 6.45 5.67 12.61
N PHE A 120 5.27 5.44 12.02
CA PHE A 120 4.81 4.10 11.66
C PHE A 120 5.00 3.75 10.19
N LEU A 121 5.03 4.73 9.28
CA LEU A 121 5.10 4.53 7.84
C LEU A 121 6.29 5.20 7.16
N GLY A 122 6.88 6.20 7.78
CA GLY A 122 8.02 6.90 7.19
C GLY A 122 9.22 5.96 7.07
N PRO A 123 10.06 6.11 6.04
CA PRO A 123 11.22 5.26 5.83
C PRO A 123 12.09 5.14 7.09
N PRO A 124 12.45 3.93 7.54
CA PRO A 124 13.18 3.73 8.81
C PRO A 124 14.51 4.49 8.87
N ARG A 125 15.15 4.68 7.71
CA ARG A 125 16.44 5.38 7.58
C ARG A 125 16.33 6.88 7.40
N GLN A 126 15.12 7.41 7.18
CA GLN A 126 14.91 8.85 7.08
C GLN A 126 14.79 9.46 8.47
N SER A 127 15.86 10.07 8.93
CA SER A 127 15.95 10.59 10.30
C SER A 127 15.44 12.02 10.47
N TRP A 128 15.15 12.73 9.37
CA TRP A 128 14.71 14.12 9.39
C TRP A 128 13.40 14.27 8.63
N ILE A 129 12.42 14.87 9.29
CA ILE A 129 11.11 15.10 8.73
C ILE A 129 10.68 16.51 9.08
N ALA A 130 10.33 17.27 8.06
CA ALA A 130 9.86 18.63 8.18
C ALA A 130 8.44 18.72 7.62
N PRO A 131 7.40 18.45 8.45
CA PRO A 131 6.02 18.64 8.01
C PRO A 131 5.78 20.14 7.78
N ALA A 132 5.50 20.53 6.54
CA ALA A 132 5.22 21.90 6.19
C ALA A 132 4.23 21.98 5.04
N ARG A 133 3.21 22.84 5.17
CA ARG A 133 2.26 23.08 4.08
C ARG A 133 2.88 23.86 2.93
N THR A 134 3.62 24.92 3.23
CA THR A 134 4.41 25.70 2.25
C THR A 134 5.45 26.56 2.95
N PHE A 135 6.68 26.55 2.44
CA PHE A 135 7.71 27.52 2.83
C PHE A 135 8.21 28.25 1.58
N PRO A 136 7.72 29.47 1.31
CA PRO A 136 8.13 30.22 0.13
C PRO A 136 9.63 30.49 0.07
N SER A 137 10.32 30.48 1.23
CA SER A 137 11.74 30.74 1.34
C SER A 137 12.67 29.52 1.24
N VAL A 138 12.11 28.31 1.11
CA VAL A 138 12.88 27.06 1.08
C VAL A 138 12.92 26.44 -0.32
N LYS A 139 12.73 27.24 -1.36
CA LYS A 139 13.01 26.77 -2.73
C LYS A 139 14.48 26.30 -2.80
N GLY A 140 14.70 25.01 -2.86
CA GLY A 140 16.01 24.39 -3.08
C GLY A 140 16.74 23.83 -1.86
N THR A 141 16.13 23.80 -0.64
CA THR A 141 16.81 23.29 0.57
C THR A 141 16.06 22.19 1.31
N LEU A 142 14.87 21.82 0.90
CA LEU A 142 14.34 20.50 1.24
C LEU A 142 15.22 19.51 0.50
N VAL A 143 16.03 18.77 1.22
CA VAL A 143 16.76 17.64 0.68
C VAL A 143 15.67 16.62 0.31
N GLU A 144 15.23 16.68 -0.93
CA GLU A 144 14.78 15.46 -1.59
C GLU A 144 15.88 14.42 -1.36
N PRO A 145 15.55 13.16 -1.05
CA PRO A 145 16.56 12.12 -1.05
C PRO A 145 17.29 12.29 -2.38
N ALA A 146 18.61 12.44 -2.33
CA ALA A 146 19.44 12.84 -3.45
C ALA A 146 19.01 12.08 -4.72
N GLN A 147 18.14 12.67 -5.49
CA GLN A 147 17.98 12.38 -6.88
C GLN A 147 19.26 12.94 -7.50
N SER A 148 20.09 12.06 -8.02
CA SER A 148 21.17 12.53 -8.88
C SER A 148 20.50 13.19 -10.10
N ASP A 149 20.97 14.36 -10.51
CA ASP A 149 20.50 15.01 -11.74
C ASP A 149 20.53 14.08 -12.99
N ALA A 150 21.26 12.96 -12.87
CA ALA A 150 21.29 11.87 -13.84
C ALA A 150 20.00 11.01 -13.86
N ASP A 151 19.26 10.90 -12.76
CA ASP A 151 18.05 10.07 -12.67
C ASP A 151 16.84 10.81 -13.27
N GLU A 152 16.74 12.13 -13.13
CA GLU A 152 15.72 12.93 -13.82
C GLU A 152 15.93 12.94 -15.34
N ALA A 153 17.18 13.00 -15.79
CA ALA A 153 17.52 12.96 -17.21
C ALA A 153 17.21 11.61 -17.88
N ASN A 154 17.14 10.52 -17.08
CA ASN A 154 16.83 9.17 -17.56
C ASN A 154 15.36 8.76 -17.32
N GLY A 155 14.51 9.65 -16.79
CA GLY A 155 13.10 9.37 -16.55
C GLY A 155 12.85 8.30 -15.47
N VAL A 156 13.80 8.06 -14.56
CA VAL A 156 13.65 7.11 -13.47
C VAL A 156 12.68 7.68 -12.44
N ARG A 157 11.49 7.08 -12.36
CA ARG A 157 10.51 7.43 -11.33
C ARG A 157 10.87 6.77 -10.03
N PHE A 158 11.08 7.57 -8.98
CA PHE A 158 11.34 7.04 -7.65
C PHE A 158 10.06 6.44 -7.07
N ARG A 159 10.12 5.17 -6.69
CA ARG A 159 9.01 4.48 -6.02
C ARG A 159 9.43 4.02 -4.64
N ASN A 160 8.52 4.19 -3.68
CA ASN A 160 8.74 3.74 -2.32
C ASN A 160 8.50 2.22 -2.23
N SER A 161 9.47 1.47 -1.73
CA SER A 161 9.34 0.00 -1.54
C SER A 161 8.21 -0.38 -0.57
N ASP A 162 7.83 0.51 0.36
CA ASP A 162 6.78 0.26 1.35
C ASP A 162 5.37 0.69 0.86
N LEU A 163 5.31 1.43 -0.26
CA LEU A 163 4.09 1.89 -0.92
C LEU A 163 4.30 1.82 -2.45
N PRO A 164 4.53 0.63 -3.00
CA PRO A 164 4.94 0.48 -4.40
C PRO A 164 3.84 0.87 -5.39
N MET A 165 2.58 0.94 -4.96
CA MET A 165 1.44 1.27 -5.81
C MET A 165 0.99 2.73 -5.71
N ILE A 166 1.58 3.56 -4.87
CA ILE A 166 1.32 5.01 -4.78
C ILE A 166 2.56 5.78 -5.23
N GLU A 167 2.43 6.56 -6.29
CA GLU A 167 3.52 7.36 -6.85
C GLU A 167 3.59 8.75 -6.22
N ALA A 168 2.43 9.41 -6.10
CA ALA A 168 2.31 10.74 -5.49
C ALA A 168 0.97 10.91 -4.77
N VAL A 169 0.94 11.81 -3.81
CA VAL A 169 -0.29 12.25 -3.14
C VAL A 169 -0.54 13.69 -3.56
N ASP A 170 -1.67 13.93 -4.23
CA ASP A 170 -2.07 15.28 -4.66
C ASP A 170 -2.74 16.05 -3.53
N GLU A 171 -3.67 15.38 -2.84
CA GLU A 171 -4.48 15.97 -1.78
C GLU A 171 -4.61 14.98 -0.63
N MET A 172 -4.51 15.48 0.61
CA MET A 172 -4.74 14.69 1.81
C MET A 172 -5.35 15.57 2.89
N ASP A 173 -6.58 15.24 3.29
CA ASP A 173 -7.25 15.80 4.44
C ASP A 173 -7.40 14.73 5.52
N LEU A 174 -6.54 14.79 6.53
CA LEU A 174 -6.53 13.83 7.63
C LEU A 174 -7.69 14.03 8.60
N ILE A 175 -8.29 15.22 8.65
CA ILE A 175 -9.42 15.54 9.53
C ILE A 175 -10.68 14.89 8.98
N ASN A 176 -10.98 15.13 7.71
CA ASN A 176 -12.14 14.57 7.03
C ASN A 176 -11.90 13.13 6.54
N GLY A 177 -10.63 12.67 6.55
CA GLY A 177 -10.25 11.34 6.11
C GLY A 177 -10.36 11.18 4.59
N GLU A 178 -9.88 12.16 3.84
CA GLU A 178 -9.88 12.15 2.38
C GLU A 178 -8.45 12.16 1.83
N LEU A 179 -8.24 11.40 0.74
CA LEU A 179 -6.97 11.35 0.02
C LEU A 179 -7.24 11.26 -1.48
N VAL A 180 -6.47 12.02 -2.24
CA VAL A 180 -6.32 11.87 -3.69
C VAL A 180 -4.86 11.59 -3.99
N ALA A 181 -4.60 10.45 -4.60
CA ALA A 181 -3.26 10.03 -4.99
C ALA A 181 -3.19 9.71 -6.48
N LYS A 182 -1.97 9.62 -6.99
CA LYS A 182 -1.66 9.30 -8.38
C LYS A 182 -0.84 8.06 -8.52
N ARG A 183 -1.07 7.38 -9.63
CA ARG A 183 -0.29 6.26 -10.13
C ARG A 183 -0.21 6.34 -11.65
N THR A 184 0.97 6.08 -12.18
CA THR A 184 1.14 5.87 -13.61
C THR A 184 1.56 4.44 -13.85
N PHE A 185 0.75 3.67 -14.57
CA PHE A 185 1.09 2.30 -14.98
C PHE A 185 1.87 2.31 -16.27
N SER A 186 2.95 1.54 -16.33
CA SER A 186 3.81 1.42 -17.51
C SER A 186 4.49 0.06 -17.53
N GLN A 187 4.55 -0.60 -18.69
CA GLN A 187 5.25 -1.88 -18.83
C GLN A 187 6.76 -1.76 -18.58
N ALA A 188 7.34 -0.56 -18.71
CA ALA A 188 8.74 -0.33 -18.38
C ALA A 188 9.04 -0.37 -16.88
N TYR A 189 8.06 -0.02 -16.05
CA TYR A 189 8.23 0.09 -14.58
C TYR A 189 7.48 -1.00 -13.83
N ASP A 190 6.32 -1.40 -14.31
CA ASP A 190 5.45 -2.40 -13.69
C ASP A 190 5.71 -3.75 -14.36
N LEU A 191 6.77 -4.44 -13.93
CA LEU A 191 7.26 -5.67 -14.56
C LEU A 191 6.23 -6.80 -14.57
N TRP A 192 5.27 -6.76 -13.63
CA TRP A 192 4.15 -7.70 -13.56
C TRP A 192 3.13 -7.51 -14.70
N LEU A 193 3.08 -6.33 -15.36
CA LEU A 193 2.13 -6.08 -16.45
C LEU A 193 2.36 -7.01 -17.63
N GLU A 194 3.61 -7.22 -18.03
CA GLU A 194 3.93 -8.09 -19.19
C GLU A 194 3.42 -9.52 -19.01
N ASP A 195 3.38 -9.99 -17.77
CA ASP A 195 2.93 -11.34 -17.41
C ASP A 195 1.39 -11.44 -17.31
N HIS A 196 0.65 -10.33 -17.30
CA HIS A 196 -0.79 -10.31 -17.08
C HIS A 196 -1.61 -10.09 -18.36
N LYS A 197 -1.76 -11.14 -19.14
CA LYS A 197 -2.72 -11.23 -20.25
C LYS A 197 -3.69 -12.38 -19.97
N PRO A 198 -4.81 -12.17 -19.29
CA PRO A 198 -5.72 -13.25 -18.90
C PRO A 198 -6.34 -13.98 -20.10
N PHE A 199 -6.39 -13.34 -21.27
CA PHE A 199 -6.88 -13.97 -22.51
C PHE A 199 -5.79 -14.00 -23.58
N LYS A 200 -5.70 -15.08 -24.36
CA LYS A 200 -4.71 -15.23 -25.42
C LYS A 200 -4.74 -14.13 -26.49
N ASN A 201 -5.94 -13.66 -26.79
CA ASN A 201 -6.18 -12.73 -27.88
C ASN A 201 -5.98 -11.26 -27.48
N LEU A 202 -5.62 -10.97 -26.23
CA LEU A 202 -5.38 -9.62 -25.78
C LEU A 202 -4.14 -9.03 -26.46
N LYS A 203 -4.34 -7.92 -27.12
CA LYS A 203 -3.24 -7.16 -27.76
C LYS A 203 -2.30 -6.58 -26.68
N HIS A 204 -2.88 -6.03 -25.62
CA HIS A 204 -2.14 -5.36 -24.56
C HIS A 204 -2.40 -6.04 -23.20
N PRO A 205 -1.44 -6.02 -22.27
CA PRO A 205 -1.67 -6.47 -20.91
C PRO A 205 -2.67 -5.57 -20.17
N LEU A 206 -3.31 -6.14 -19.18
CA LEU A 206 -4.28 -5.44 -18.33
C LEU A 206 -3.67 -5.13 -16.97
N VAL A 207 -4.03 -3.98 -16.41
CA VAL A 207 -3.78 -3.75 -14.98
C VAL A 207 -4.59 -4.76 -14.19
N SER A 208 -3.92 -5.55 -13.38
CA SER A 208 -4.53 -6.63 -12.63
C SER A 208 -5.37 -6.13 -11.47
N GLY A 209 -6.53 -6.76 -11.25
CA GLY A 209 -7.39 -6.46 -10.10
C GLY A 209 -6.71 -6.68 -8.76
N ILE A 210 -5.77 -7.63 -8.65
CA ILE A 210 -5.01 -7.85 -7.41
C ILE A 210 -4.11 -6.66 -7.08
N MET A 211 -3.53 -6.01 -8.10
CA MET A 211 -2.71 -4.81 -7.91
C MET A 211 -3.57 -3.56 -7.64
N ALA A 212 -4.79 -3.51 -8.18
CA ALA A 212 -5.75 -2.47 -7.80
C ALA A 212 -6.17 -2.59 -6.32
N VAL A 213 -6.35 -3.81 -5.81
CA VAL A 213 -6.58 -4.06 -4.37
C VAL A 213 -5.40 -3.52 -3.56
N GLU A 214 -4.17 -3.85 -3.91
CA GLU A 214 -2.99 -3.32 -3.20
C GLU A 214 -2.97 -1.79 -3.18
N THR A 215 -3.26 -1.16 -4.31
CA THR A 215 -3.36 0.31 -4.40
C THR A 215 -4.37 0.89 -3.39
N PHE A 216 -5.51 0.21 -3.20
CA PHE A 216 -6.53 0.59 -2.23
C PHE A 216 -6.05 0.48 -0.79
N LEU A 217 -5.35 -0.62 -0.49
CA LEU A 217 -4.82 -0.87 0.85
C LEU A 217 -3.76 0.17 1.22
N GLU A 218 -2.87 0.50 0.29
CA GLU A 218 -1.87 1.53 0.47
C GLU A 218 -2.50 2.92 0.69
N ALA A 219 -3.49 3.31 -0.13
CA ALA A 219 -4.19 4.59 0.00
C ALA A 219 -4.88 4.73 1.37
N ALA A 220 -5.59 3.68 1.81
CA ALA A 220 -6.26 3.69 3.11
C ALA A 220 -5.25 3.71 4.27
N ARG A 221 -4.13 3.00 4.13
CA ARG A 221 -3.06 3.00 5.13
C ARG A 221 -2.34 4.36 5.23
N LEU A 222 -2.25 5.11 4.15
CA LEU A 222 -1.74 6.48 4.19
C LEU A 222 -2.60 7.40 5.07
N LEU A 223 -3.93 7.23 5.06
CA LEU A 223 -4.83 7.98 5.92
C LEU A 223 -4.80 7.50 7.37
N TYR A 224 -4.66 6.18 7.60
CA TYR A 224 -4.75 5.55 8.93
C TYR A 224 -3.55 4.65 9.22
N PRO A 225 -2.34 5.23 9.34
CA PRO A 225 -1.09 4.47 9.46
C PRO A 225 -0.97 3.65 10.75
N TYR A 226 -1.73 4.00 11.78
CA TYR A 226 -1.77 3.33 13.08
C TYR A 226 -2.75 2.14 13.13
N LEU A 227 -3.57 1.95 12.08
CA LEU A 227 -4.47 0.82 11.96
C LEU A 227 -3.90 -0.21 11.00
N SER A 228 -4.19 -1.47 11.26
CA SER A 228 -3.90 -2.54 10.33
C SER A 228 -5.00 -2.65 9.28
N VAL A 229 -4.61 -2.92 8.05
CA VAL A 229 -5.57 -3.31 7.02
C VAL A 229 -6.05 -4.72 7.33
N LEU A 230 -7.36 -4.91 7.36
CA LEU A 230 -8.02 -6.18 7.70
C LEU A 230 -8.64 -6.85 6.47
N GLY A 231 -8.86 -6.11 5.40
CA GLY A 231 -9.46 -6.62 4.17
C GLY A 231 -10.17 -5.56 3.34
N VAL A 232 -10.93 -6.05 2.37
CA VAL A 232 -11.71 -5.25 1.43
C VAL A 232 -13.15 -5.77 1.37
N ARG A 233 -14.10 -4.89 1.14
CA ARG A 233 -15.53 -5.24 0.89
C ARG A 233 -16.05 -4.56 -0.35
N ARG A 234 -17.11 -5.15 -0.93
CA ARG A 234 -17.85 -4.59 -2.07
C ARG A 234 -16.92 -4.15 -3.21
N LEU A 235 -15.85 -4.93 -3.41
CA LEU A 235 -14.95 -4.69 -4.53
C LEU A 235 -15.70 -4.95 -5.84
N LYS A 236 -15.60 -4.00 -6.78
CA LYS A 236 -16.16 -4.10 -8.13
C LYS A 236 -15.09 -3.85 -9.16
N PHE A 237 -15.13 -4.64 -10.22
CA PHE A 237 -14.32 -4.52 -11.42
C PHE A 237 -15.25 -3.92 -12.49
N GLU A 238 -15.15 -2.61 -12.75
CA GLU A 238 -16.15 -1.88 -13.56
C GLU A 238 -15.71 -1.72 -15.00
N ASP A 239 -14.43 -1.43 -15.23
CA ASP A 239 -13.90 -1.26 -16.57
C ASP A 239 -12.46 -1.79 -16.68
N ILE A 240 -12.11 -2.24 -17.87
CA ILE A 240 -10.79 -2.82 -18.17
C ILE A 240 -9.77 -1.68 -18.33
N LEU A 241 -8.64 -1.80 -17.66
CA LEU A 241 -7.51 -0.89 -17.81
C LEU A 241 -6.40 -1.56 -18.61
N GLU A 242 -6.39 -1.34 -19.92
CA GLU A 242 -5.30 -1.79 -20.79
C GLU A 242 -4.06 -0.91 -20.65
N CYS A 243 -2.88 -1.51 -20.73
CA CYS A 243 -1.59 -0.82 -20.68
C CYS A 243 -0.75 -1.18 -21.93
N PRO A 244 -0.86 -0.44 -23.04
CA PRO A 244 -0.03 -0.64 -24.23
C PRO A 244 1.46 -0.44 -23.94
N GLN A 245 2.34 -1.09 -24.72
CA GLN A 245 3.79 -1.12 -24.46
C GLN A 245 4.44 0.28 -24.46
N ASP A 246 4.04 1.12 -25.39
CA ASP A 246 4.65 2.45 -25.58
C ASP A 246 3.80 3.57 -24.95
N MET A 247 2.94 3.23 -23.98
CA MET A 247 2.00 4.18 -23.42
C MET A 247 1.94 4.04 -21.91
N GLU A 248 2.01 5.18 -21.26
CA GLU A 248 1.74 5.29 -19.83
C GLU A 248 0.26 5.51 -19.57
N ARG A 249 -0.28 4.88 -18.52
CA ARG A 249 -1.67 4.99 -18.12
C ARG A 249 -1.77 5.70 -16.79
N GLU A 250 -2.17 6.95 -16.84
CA GLU A 250 -2.43 7.73 -15.63
C GLU A 250 -3.68 7.23 -14.91
N ALA A 251 -3.55 7.01 -13.62
CA ALA A 251 -4.64 6.63 -12.72
C ALA A 251 -4.67 7.55 -11.50
N ARG A 252 -5.89 7.87 -11.09
CA ARG A 252 -6.21 8.62 -9.88
C ARG A 252 -6.84 7.68 -8.86
N ILE A 253 -6.34 7.73 -7.65
CA ILE A 253 -6.85 6.96 -6.53
C ILE A 253 -7.53 7.93 -5.56
N THR A 254 -8.81 7.72 -5.27
CA THR A 254 -9.51 8.44 -4.21
C THR A 254 -9.79 7.52 -3.06
N CYS A 255 -9.58 7.99 -1.84
CA CYS A 255 -9.90 7.27 -0.62
C CYS A 255 -10.61 8.20 0.34
N ARG A 256 -11.80 7.81 0.86
CA ARG A 256 -12.63 8.63 1.73
C ARG A 256 -13.16 7.82 2.90
N ARG A 257 -13.02 8.36 4.10
CA ARG A 257 -13.63 7.77 5.31
C ARG A 257 -15.14 7.72 5.18
N GLN A 258 -15.74 6.61 5.59
CA GLN A 258 -17.18 6.51 5.82
C GLN A 258 -17.56 7.02 7.21
N GLU A 259 -18.55 7.91 7.29
CA GLU A 259 -19.01 8.51 8.55
C GLU A 259 -19.73 7.50 9.48
N ASP A 260 -20.39 6.49 8.92
CA ASP A 260 -21.24 5.52 9.63
C ASP A 260 -20.58 4.13 9.87
N ALA A 261 -19.30 4.07 10.10
CA ALA A 261 -18.72 2.84 10.65
C ALA A 261 -19.19 2.70 12.10
N GLY A 262 -20.34 2.01 12.30
CA GLY A 262 -21.00 1.84 13.61
C GLY A 262 -20.03 1.55 14.75
N GLN A 263 -20.45 1.64 16.01
CA GLN A 263 -19.67 1.61 17.27
C GLN A 263 -18.66 0.44 17.43
N GLY A 264 -18.07 -0.07 16.32
CA GLY A 264 -17.00 -1.06 16.31
C GLY A 264 -15.63 -0.39 16.19
N GLN A 265 -14.59 -1.07 16.70
CA GLN A 265 -13.20 -0.59 16.77
C GLN A 265 -12.49 -0.46 15.41
N GLY A 266 -13.18 -0.14 14.31
CA GLY A 266 -12.58 -0.09 12.97
C GLY A 266 -13.02 1.10 12.13
N VAL A 267 -12.23 1.44 11.11
CA VAL A 267 -12.50 2.47 10.12
C VAL A 267 -12.81 1.80 8.78
N ARG A 268 -13.75 2.37 8.01
CA ARG A 268 -14.00 1.99 6.62
C ARG A 268 -13.70 3.17 5.72
N CYS A 269 -13.05 2.88 4.59
CA CYS A 269 -12.78 3.87 3.57
C CYS A 269 -13.35 3.41 2.24
N ASP A 270 -14.17 4.23 1.60
CA ASP A 270 -14.52 4.06 0.20
C ASP A 270 -13.30 4.40 -0.65
N VAL A 271 -12.97 3.54 -1.59
CA VAL A 271 -11.80 3.67 -2.45
C VAL A 271 -12.19 3.47 -3.91
N GLN A 272 -11.55 4.24 -4.78
CA GLN A 272 -11.78 4.16 -6.22
C GLN A 272 -10.47 4.39 -6.95
N LEU A 273 -10.24 3.61 -8.01
CA LEU A 273 -9.20 3.83 -9.00
C LEU A 273 -9.87 4.15 -10.32
N SER A 274 -9.52 5.31 -10.88
CA SER A 274 -10.00 5.77 -12.18
C SER A 274 -8.82 6.08 -13.09
N SER A 275 -8.90 5.71 -14.35
CA SER A 275 -7.87 6.03 -15.34
C SER A 275 -8.34 7.11 -16.31
N ALA A 276 -7.38 7.90 -16.81
CA ALA A 276 -7.63 8.83 -17.89
C ALA A 276 -8.01 8.08 -19.17
N ASP A 277 -9.08 8.50 -19.82
CA ASP A 277 -9.48 7.96 -21.12
C ASP A 277 -8.44 8.31 -22.19
N ILE A 278 -8.31 7.44 -23.17
CA ILE A 278 -7.35 7.62 -24.26
C ILE A 278 -8.10 7.65 -25.58
N SER A 279 -7.77 8.62 -26.44
CA SER A 279 -8.26 8.65 -27.81
C SER A 279 -7.67 7.50 -28.65
N PRO A 280 -8.28 7.14 -29.79
CA PRO A 280 -7.72 6.15 -30.73
C PRO A 280 -6.29 6.47 -31.21
N SER A 281 -5.89 7.74 -31.15
CA SER A 281 -4.53 8.21 -31.50
C SER A 281 -3.54 8.17 -30.31
N GLY A 282 -3.95 7.65 -29.15
CA GLY A 282 -3.10 7.55 -27.96
C GLY A 282 -3.00 8.81 -27.10
N ARG A 283 -3.81 9.86 -27.40
CA ARG A 283 -3.79 11.10 -26.59
C ARG A 283 -4.69 10.96 -25.37
N HIS A 284 -4.21 11.35 -24.19
CA HIS A 284 -5.02 11.45 -22.98
C HIS A 284 -6.16 12.47 -23.18
N LEU A 285 -7.34 12.07 -22.78
CA LEU A 285 -8.52 12.91 -22.77
C LEU A 285 -8.75 13.43 -21.34
N ASP A 286 -9.39 14.61 -21.24
CA ASP A 286 -9.80 15.17 -19.93
C ASP A 286 -11.09 14.52 -19.43
N ARG A 287 -11.13 13.19 -19.47
CA ARG A 287 -12.21 12.35 -18.98
C ARG A 287 -11.64 11.14 -18.25
N TRP A 288 -12.26 10.77 -17.14
CA TRP A 288 -11.82 9.70 -16.27
C TRP A 288 -12.90 8.62 -16.16
N SER A 289 -12.52 7.39 -16.42
CA SER A 289 -13.37 6.21 -16.25
C SER A 289 -12.99 5.47 -14.99
N THR A 290 -14.00 5.04 -14.22
CA THR A 290 -13.77 4.21 -13.02
C THR A 290 -13.50 2.78 -13.44
N ASN A 291 -12.31 2.28 -13.08
CA ASN A 291 -11.93 0.89 -13.37
C ASN A 291 -12.23 -0.04 -12.19
N TYR A 292 -11.93 0.41 -10.98
CA TYR A 292 -12.10 -0.38 -9.77
C TYR A 292 -12.65 0.50 -8.64
N ARG A 293 -13.52 -0.08 -7.81
CA ARG A 293 -13.96 0.56 -6.56
C ARG A 293 -14.26 -0.47 -5.48
N GLY A 294 -14.20 -0.05 -4.23
CA GLY A 294 -14.48 -0.91 -3.08
C GLY A 294 -14.39 -0.17 -1.78
N GLN A 295 -14.34 -0.94 -0.70
CA GLN A 295 -14.20 -0.43 0.67
C GLN A 295 -13.05 -1.14 1.35
N VAL A 296 -12.09 -0.39 1.87
CA VAL A 296 -11.03 -0.92 2.73
C VAL A 296 -11.49 -0.91 4.18
N ILE A 297 -11.19 -1.98 4.89
CA ILE A 297 -11.48 -2.14 6.31
C ILE A 297 -10.17 -2.08 7.07
N LEU A 298 -10.09 -1.15 8.01
CA LEU A 298 -8.96 -0.98 8.90
C LEU A 298 -9.39 -1.15 10.36
N GLY A 299 -8.49 -1.64 11.19
CA GLY A 299 -8.74 -1.83 12.61
C GLY A 299 -7.51 -2.31 13.37
N PRO A 300 -7.65 -2.64 14.64
CA PRO A 300 -6.59 -3.31 15.38
C PRO A 300 -6.22 -4.63 14.70
N ARG A 301 -4.93 -4.97 14.72
CA ARG A 301 -4.44 -6.21 14.11
C ARG A 301 -5.18 -7.42 14.69
N THR A 302 -5.71 -8.26 13.81
CA THR A 302 -6.35 -9.52 14.19
C THR A 302 -5.50 -10.71 13.70
N THR A 303 -5.53 -11.79 14.45
CA THR A 303 -4.90 -13.07 14.10
C THR A 303 -5.91 -14.13 13.69
N SER A 304 -7.21 -13.79 13.73
CA SER A 304 -8.30 -14.70 13.38
C SER A 304 -9.18 -14.11 12.28
N LEU A 305 -9.64 -14.96 11.39
CA LEU A 305 -10.67 -14.64 10.39
C LEU A 305 -12.06 -15.01 10.92
N PRO A 306 -13.13 -14.46 10.34
CA PRO A 306 -14.48 -14.95 10.59
C PRO A 306 -14.58 -16.46 10.38
N PRO A 307 -15.51 -17.17 11.05
CA PRO A 307 -15.70 -18.58 10.83
C PRO A 307 -15.90 -18.89 9.34
N TRP A 308 -15.25 -19.95 8.86
CA TRP A 308 -15.46 -20.43 7.49
C TRP A 308 -16.90 -20.91 7.38
N PRO A 309 -17.66 -20.47 6.35
CA PRO A 309 -19.05 -20.88 6.20
C PRO A 309 -19.18 -22.42 6.16
N GLU A 310 -20.12 -22.96 6.94
CA GLU A 310 -20.48 -24.35 6.82
C GLU A 310 -21.06 -24.62 5.44
N SER A 311 -20.76 -25.77 4.89
CA SER A 311 -21.23 -26.21 3.57
C SER A 311 -21.68 -27.66 3.66
N ASP A 312 -22.78 -27.97 2.99
CA ASP A 312 -23.26 -29.35 2.83
C ASP A 312 -22.30 -30.21 2.00
N VAL A 313 -21.36 -29.58 1.28
CA VAL A 313 -20.31 -30.24 0.51
C VAL A 313 -19.29 -30.84 1.46
N LYS A 314 -19.25 -32.15 1.56
CA LYS A 314 -18.22 -32.84 2.34
C LYS A 314 -16.87 -32.66 1.67
N THR A 315 -15.92 -32.07 2.45
CA THR A 315 -14.59 -31.70 1.96
C THR A 315 -13.72 -32.88 1.48
N ASN A 316 -14.16 -34.11 1.68
CA ASN A 316 -13.42 -35.32 1.31
C ASN A 316 -13.92 -35.99 0.00
N ASP A 317 -14.97 -35.44 -0.62
CA ASP A 317 -15.59 -36.07 -1.82
C ASP A 317 -14.97 -35.48 -3.11
N LEU A 318 -13.64 -35.49 -3.22
CA LEU A 318 -12.97 -35.24 -4.49
C LEU A 318 -13.12 -36.50 -5.36
N ASP A 319 -13.67 -36.32 -6.55
CA ASP A 319 -14.01 -37.44 -7.47
C ASP A 319 -13.19 -37.40 -8.78
N THR A 320 -12.31 -36.41 -8.94
CA THR A 320 -11.34 -36.35 -10.03
C THR A 320 -9.93 -36.66 -9.53
N ARG A 321 -9.07 -37.13 -10.43
CA ARG A 321 -7.65 -37.29 -10.11
C ARG A 321 -6.97 -35.95 -9.92
N PRO A 322 -5.86 -35.90 -9.18
CA PRO A 322 -5.00 -34.72 -9.12
C PRO A 322 -4.47 -34.35 -10.50
N MET A 323 -4.19 -33.04 -10.68
CA MET A 323 -3.41 -32.52 -11.81
C MET A 323 -1.99 -32.23 -11.35
N GLU A 324 -1.04 -32.75 -12.11
CA GLU A 324 0.38 -32.52 -11.86
C GLU A 324 0.84 -31.14 -12.35
N PRO A 325 1.95 -30.60 -11.85
CA PRO A 325 2.43 -29.26 -12.22
C PRO A 325 2.55 -29.03 -13.73
N HIS A 326 3.01 -30.03 -14.50
CA HIS A 326 3.13 -29.88 -15.95
C HIS A 326 1.77 -29.76 -16.65
N GLU A 327 0.74 -30.48 -16.21
CA GLU A 327 -0.63 -30.40 -16.77
C GLU A 327 -1.25 -29.02 -16.50
N ILE A 328 -0.95 -28.44 -15.34
CA ILE A 328 -1.38 -27.09 -14.97
C ILE A 328 -0.70 -26.06 -15.87
N GLN A 329 0.61 -26.19 -16.09
CA GLN A 329 1.36 -25.29 -16.99
C GLN A 329 0.87 -25.39 -18.43
N ASP A 330 0.63 -26.59 -18.92
CA ASP A 330 0.06 -26.82 -20.26
C ASP A 330 -1.33 -26.17 -20.39
N SER A 331 -2.16 -26.26 -19.34
CA SER A 331 -3.46 -25.59 -19.32
C SER A 331 -3.35 -24.05 -19.36
N TYR A 332 -2.42 -23.45 -18.61
CA TYR A 332 -2.14 -22.01 -18.71
C TYR A 332 -1.74 -21.62 -20.14
N GLU A 333 -0.82 -22.37 -20.75
CA GLU A 333 -0.34 -22.09 -22.11
C GLU A 333 -1.41 -22.21 -23.17
N GLN A 334 -2.28 -23.20 -23.04
CA GLN A 334 -3.35 -23.44 -24.00
C GLN A 334 -4.49 -22.43 -23.90
N ARG A 335 -4.83 -21.98 -22.69
CA ARG A 335 -6.07 -21.22 -22.42
C ARG A 335 -5.85 -19.72 -22.20
N THR A 336 -4.67 -19.30 -21.74
CA THR A 336 -4.40 -17.92 -21.34
C THR A 336 -3.15 -17.36 -22.02
N GLY A 337 -2.96 -16.07 -21.92
CA GLY A 337 -1.69 -15.37 -22.24
C GLY A 337 -0.86 -15.06 -20.99
N LEU A 338 -1.25 -15.61 -19.83
CA LEU A 338 -0.54 -15.42 -18.56
C LEU A 338 0.86 -16.05 -18.60
N LYS A 339 1.82 -15.36 -18.00
CA LYS A 339 3.20 -15.80 -17.93
C LYS A 339 3.73 -15.69 -16.50
N GLY A 340 4.92 -16.24 -16.25
CA GLY A 340 5.75 -16.04 -15.08
C GLY A 340 4.99 -15.89 -13.77
N ARG A 341 4.90 -14.65 -13.27
CA ARG A 341 4.32 -14.28 -11.96
C ARG A 341 2.85 -14.70 -11.79
N TYR A 342 2.11 -14.78 -12.90
CA TYR A 342 0.67 -15.08 -12.87
C TYR A 342 0.36 -16.56 -13.12
N ARG A 343 1.34 -17.44 -13.29
CA ARG A 343 1.16 -18.88 -13.30
C ARG A 343 1.37 -19.45 -11.89
N VAL A 344 0.43 -19.18 -11.00
CA VAL A 344 0.58 -19.25 -9.54
C VAL A 344 0.23 -20.58 -8.91
N LEU A 345 -0.49 -21.47 -9.62
CA LEU A 345 -0.88 -22.79 -9.08
C LEU A 345 0.23 -23.83 -9.29
N GLU A 346 0.54 -24.57 -8.24
CA GLU A 346 1.52 -25.67 -8.25
C GLU A 346 0.85 -27.02 -8.50
N THR A 347 -0.17 -27.33 -7.70
CA THR A 347 -0.91 -28.59 -7.76
C THR A 347 -2.40 -28.36 -7.62
N ILE A 348 -3.20 -29.21 -8.28
CA ILE A 348 -4.65 -29.32 -8.04
C ILE A 348 -4.90 -30.72 -7.52
N HIS A 349 -5.37 -30.85 -6.28
CA HIS A 349 -5.62 -32.14 -5.63
C HIS A 349 -6.83 -32.88 -6.22
N GLY A 350 -7.70 -32.13 -6.90
CA GLY A 350 -8.91 -32.62 -7.52
C GLY A 350 -10.12 -31.72 -7.30
N THR A 351 -11.21 -32.08 -7.93
CA THR A 351 -12.53 -31.45 -7.78
C THR A 351 -13.56 -32.44 -7.27
N GLY A 352 -14.56 -31.95 -6.55
CA GLY A 352 -15.80 -32.64 -6.20
C GLY A 352 -17.01 -31.78 -6.59
N PRO A 353 -18.25 -32.21 -6.32
CA PRO A 353 -19.43 -31.40 -6.58
C PRO A 353 -19.36 -30.04 -5.83
N GLY A 354 -19.09 -28.96 -6.56
CA GLY A 354 -18.99 -27.61 -6.00
C GLY A 354 -17.73 -27.32 -5.18
N ILE A 355 -16.68 -28.13 -5.26
CA ILE A 355 -15.43 -27.89 -4.53
C ILE A 355 -14.20 -28.19 -5.40
N ILE A 356 -13.15 -27.40 -5.20
CA ILE A 356 -11.82 -27.66 -5.74
C ILE A 356 -10.77 -27.33 -4.68
N LYS A 357 -9.70 -28.13 -4.66
CA LYS A 357 -8.54 -27.96 -3.78
C LYS A 357 -7.25 -27.99 -4.57
N GLY A 358 -6.28 -27.24 -4.09
CA GLY A 358 -4.94 -27.19 -4.69
C GLY A 358 -3.94 -26.51 -3.75
N ASP A 359 -2.73 -26.32 -4.23
CA ASP A 359 -1.65 -25.65 -3.53
C ASP A 359 -0.97 -24.61 -4.42
N MET A 360 -0.37 -23.64 -3.76
CA MET A 360 0.64 -22.78 -4.34
C MET A 360 1.84 -22.62 -3.41
N VAL A 361 2.98 -22.28 -3.96
CA VAL A 361 4.13 -21.77 -3.19
C VAL A 361 4.24 -20.29 -3.46
N TYR A 362 4.03 -19.47 -2.42
CA TYR A 362 4.14 -18.02 -2.56
C TYR A 362 5.60 -17.63 -2.81
N ARG A 363 5.83 -16.83 -3.84
CA ARG A 363 7.15 -16.32 -4.19
C ARG A 363 7.11 -14.81 -4.32
N GLU A 364 7.99 -14.15 -3.58
CA GLU A 364 8.21 -12.73 -3.75
C GLU A 364 8.92 -12.48 -5.08
N GLN A 365 8.47 -11.48 -5.81
CA GLN A 365 8.94 -11.15 -7.14
C GLN A 365 9.51 -9.72 -7.19
N ALA A 366 10.45 -9.49 -8.08
CA ALA A 366 10.85 -8.13 -8.45
C ALA A 366 9.79 -7.55 -9.41
N ASP A 367 8.76 -6.94 -8.84
CA ASP A 367 7.56 -6.53 -9.57
C ASP A 367 7.64 -5.11 -10.12
N ILE A 368 8.48 -4.28 -9.55
CA ILE A 368 8.64 -2.86 -9.91
C ILE A 368 10.11 -2.63 -10.28
N ALA A 369 10.34 -2.05 -11.44
CA ALA A 369 11.69 -1.73 -11.90
C ALA A 369 12.38 -0.76 -10.91
N GLY A 370 13.63 -1.05 -10.57
CA GLY A 370 14.41 -0.26 -9.61
C GLY A 370 14.14 -0.56 -8.15
N LEU A 371 13.23 -1.50 -7.83
CA LEU A 371 13.02 -2.00 -6.49
C LEU A 371 13.46 -3.47 -6.41
N ASP A 372 14.37 -3.79 -5.49
CA ASP A 372 14.76 -5.18 -5.22
C ASP A 372 13.55 -5.99 -4.71
N ARG A 373 12.64 -5.32 -3.99
CA ARG A 373 11.44 -5.93 -3.41
C ARG A 373 10.34 -4.89 -3.20
N ALA A 374 9.13 -5.20 -3.66
CA ALA A 374 7.90 -4.49 -3.33
C ALA A 374 7.30 -5.07 -2.03
N ARG A 375 7.02 -4.23 -1.04
CA ARG A 375 6.40 -4.66 0.23
C ARG A 375 4.90 -4.41 0.19
N TYR A 376 4.18 -5.39 -0.30
CA TYR A 376 2.73 -5.34 -0.36
C TYR A 376 2.07 -5.46 1.01
N GLN A 377 0.88 -4.84 1.16
CA GLN A 377 0.07 -4.90 2.39
C GLN A 377 -0.56 -6.29 2.59
N TYR A 378 -0.71 -7.04 1.53
CA TYR A 378 -1.18 -8.42 1.52
C TYR A 378 -0.38 -9.24 0.50
N SER A 379 -0.82 -10.43 0.15
CA SER A 379 -0.16 -11.28 -0.85
C SER A 379 -0.98 -11.29 -2.15
N PRO A 380 -0.68 -10.41 -3.14
CA PRO A 380 -1.48 -10.29 -4.35
C PRO A 380 -1.61 -11.63 -5.10
N TYR A 381 -0.51 -12.34 -5.28
CA TYR A 381 -0.50 -13.61 -6.01
C TYR A 381 -1.22 -14.76 -5.27
N LEU A 382 -1.43 -14.64 -3.95
CA LEU A 382 -2.29 -15.57 -3.22
C LEU A 382 -3.78 -15.35 -3.57
N LEU A 383 -4.21 -14.09 -3.73
CA LEU A 383 -5.54 -13.78 -4.25
C LEU A 383 -5.71 -14.30 -5.69
N GLU A 384 -4.70 -14.09 -6.53
CA GLU A 384 -4.71 -14.58 -7.92
C GLU A 384 -4.85 -16.11 -8.00
N SER A 385 -4.13 -16.85 -7.13
CA SER A 385 -4.21 -18.30 -7.12
C SER A 385 -5.62 -18.82 -6.76
N LEU A 386 -6.31 -18.14 -5.84
CA LEU A 386 -7.69 -18.47 -5.50
C LEU A 386 -8.63 -18.20 -6.69
N MET A 387 -8.43 -17.13 -7.46
CA MET A 387 -9.22 -16.87 -8.67
C MET A 387 -8.94 -17.88 -9.78
N HIS A 388 -7.69 -18.27 -9.98
CA HIS A 388 -7.34 -19.29 -10.96
C HIS A 388 -7.92 -20.67 -10.60
N LEU A 389 -7.99 -20.98 -9.30
CA LEU A 389 -8.58 -22.24 -8.84
C LEU A 389 -10.04 -22.39 -9.33
N PHE A 390 -10.82 -21.29 -9.35
CA PHE A 390 -12.18 -21.29 -9.90
C PHE A 390 -12.19 -21.59 -11.41
N ALA A 391 -11.27 -20.99 -12.16
CA ALA A 391 -11.19 -21.23 -13.60
C ALA A 391 -10.84 -22.68 -13.91
N PHE A 392 -9.95 -23.29 -13.12
CA PHE A 392 -9.62 -24.72 -13.25
C PHE A 392 -10.79 -25.63 -12.89
N TYR A 393 -11.58 -25.31 -11.87
CA TYR A 393 -12.80 -26.07 -11.57
C TYR A 393 -13.72 -26.13 -12.77
N VAL A 394 -14.00 -24.98 -13.37
CA VAL A 394 -14.87 -24.90 -14.54
C VAL A 394 -14.28 -25.65 -15.73
N ALA A 395 -12.97 -25.51 -15.95
CA ALA A 395 -12.28 -26.22 -17.03
C ALA A 395 -12.32 -27.74 -16.88
N ILE A 396 -12.29 -28.28 -15.64
CA ILE A 396 -12.33 -29.72 -15.35
C ILE A 396 -13.74 -30.24 -15.40
N ARG A 397 -14.74 -29.48 -14.91
CA ARG A 397 -16.10 -29.99 -14.68
C ARG A 397 -17.09 -29.74 -15.83
N GLN A 398 -16.87 -28.72 -16.64
CA GLN A 398 -17.89 -28.29 -17.59
C GLN A 398 -17.54 -28.49 -19.06
N GLU A 399 -16.38 -29.07 -19.40
CA GLU A 399 -15.91 -29.37 -20.76
C GLU A 399 -16.12 -28.26 -21.83
N GLU A 400 -16.64 -27.10 -21.43
CA GLU A 400 -16.92 -25.97 -22.32
C GLU A 400 -15.66 -25.18 -22.60
N ALA A 401 -15.10 -25.35 -23.78
CA ALA A 401 -13.84 -24.71 -24.20
C ALA A 401 -14.01 -23.28 -24.74
N SER A 402 -15.22 -22.75 -24.81
CA SER A 402 -15.51 -21.54 -25.61
C SER A 402 -15.53 -20.22 -24.84
N TRP A 403 -15.40 -20.23 -23.54
CA TRP A 403 -15.45 -19.02 -22.72
C TRP A 403 -14.43 -19.01 -21.58
N SER A 404 -14.14 -17.84 -21.10
CA SER A 404 -13.23 -17.58 -19.98
C SER A 404 -14.02 -16.98 -18.81
N LEU A 405 -13.45 -17.03 -17.61
CA LEU A 405 -14.02 -16.35 -16.45
C LEU A 405 -13.30 -15.03 -16.22
N ILE A 406 -14.07 -13.97 -15.95
CA ILE A 406 -13.56 -12.69 -15.48
C ILE A 406 -14.16 -12.34 -14.13
N PRO A 407 -13.36 -11.78 -13.19
CA PRO A 407 -13.91 -11.32 -11.93
C PRO A 407 -14.80 -10.10 -12.17
N ALA A 408 -15.99 -10.10 -11.57
CA ALA A 408 -16.93 -8.97 -11.58
C ALA A 408 -16.97 -8.23 -10.24
N GLY A 409 -16.69 -8.93 -9.15
CA GLY A 409 -16.63 -8.34 -7.82
C GLY A 409 -16.40 -9.33 -6.70
N ILE A 410 -16.04 -8.80 -5.55
CA ILE A 410 -15.83 -9.54 -4.29
C ILE A 410 -16.66 -8.86 -3.21
N GLU A 411 -17.56 -9.60 -2.54
CA GLU A 411 -18.36 -9.02 -1.46
C GLU A 411 -17.49 -8.76 -0.23
N GLU A 412 -16.66 -9.72 0.16
CA GLU A 412 -15.73 -9.54 1.28
C GLU A 412 -14.45 -10.38 1.11
N MET A 413 -13.31 -9.76 1.33
CA MET A 413 -12.01 -10.40 1.46
C MET A 413 -11.38 -10.00 2.78
N ARG A 414 -10.88 -10.96 3.52
CA ARG A 414 -10.15 -10.80 4.79
C ARG A 414 -8.84 -11.54 4.77
N PHE A 415 -7.85 -10.99 5.46
CA PHE A 415 -6.56 -11.64 5.65
C PHE A 415 -5.98 -11.33 7.04
N THR A 416 -5.19 -12.24 7.57
CA THR A 416 -4.54 -12.09 8.88
C THR A 416 -3.11 -11.57 8.75
N ARG A 417 -2.45 -11.92 7.63
CA ARG A 417 -1.07 -11.60 7.32
C ARG A 417 -0.79 -11.79 5.82
N SER A 418 0.34 -11.33 5.36
CA SER A 418 0.89 -11.75 4.06
C SER A 418 1.53 -13.14 4.17
N ALA A 419 1.51 -13.90 3.08
CA ALA A 419 2.31 -15.11 2.95
C ALA A 419 3.81 -14.74 2.88
N ARG A 420 4.67 -15.66 3.30
CA ARG A 420 6.12 -15.49 3.28
C ARG A 420 6.71 -16.05 1.99
N ASP A 421 7.85 -15.55 1.60
CA ASP A 421 8.58 -16.13 0.47
C ASP A 421 8.90 -17.60 0.72
N GLY A 422 8.61 -18.45 -0.27
CA GLY A 422 8.75 -19.90 -0.18
C GLY A 422 7.64 -20.62 0.61
N GLU A 423 6.66 -19.90 1.17
CA GLU A 423 5.58 -20.51 1.95
C GLU A 423 4.61 -21.27 1.06
N ARG A 424 4.37 -22.55 1.40
CA ARG A 424 3.31 -23.34 0.78
C ARG A 424 1.96 -23.00 1.40
N CYS A 425 0.99 -22.69 0.56
CA CYS A 425 -0.36 -22.37 0.96
C CYS A 425 -1.34 -23.39 0.34
N ALA A 426 -2.13 -24.04 1.19
CA ALA A 426 -3.21 -24.89 0.73
C ALA A 426 -4.44 -24.03 0.40
N LEU A 427 -5.04 -24.30 -0.74
CA LEU A 427 -6.14 -23.55 -1.34
C LEU A 427 -7.40 -24.38 -1.38
N GLU A 428 -8.53 -23.77 -1.05
CA GLU A 428 -9.86 -24.37 -1.17
C GLU A 428 -10.84 -23.35 -1.72
N ALA A 429 -11.63 -23.76 -2.71
CA ALA A 429 -12.73 -22.97 -3.23
C ALA A 429 -14.02 -23.77 -3.27
N ARG A 430 -15.14 -23.14 -2.92
CA ARG A 430 -16.47 -23.72 -2.86
C ARG A 430 -17.47 -22.91 -3.69
N LEU A 431 -18.19 -23.58 -4.57
CA LEU A 431 -19.26 -22.98 -5.33
C LEU A 431 -20.44 -22.66 -4.42
N ARG A 432 -20.86 -21.41 -4.41
CA ARG A 432 -22.08 -20.95 -3.73
C ARG A 432 -23.31 -21.01 -4.60
N SER A 433 -23.19 -20.50 -5.81
CA SER A 433 -24.28 -20.46 -6.79
C SER A 433 -23.73 -20.34 -8.20
N GLN A 434 -24.57 -20.74 -9.15
CA GLN A 434 -24.33 -20.64 -10.58
C GLN A 434 -25.59 -20.15 -11.25
N ASP A 435 -25.44 -19.27 -12.26
CA ASP A 435 -26.50 -18.80 -13.15
C ASP A 435 -26.01 -18.72 -14.59
N ASP A 436 -26.84 -18.21 -15.51
CA ASP A 436 -26.49 -18.11 -16.94
C ASP A 436 -25.33 -17.14 -17.19
N GLN A 437 -25.09 -16.19 -16.28
CA GLN A 437 -24.04 -15.19 -16.43
C GLN A 437 -22.71 -15.63 -15.81
N GLY A 438 -22.71 -16.59 -14.87
CA GLY A 438 -21.45 -17.01 -14.22
C GLY A 438 -21.64 -17.74 -12.90
N PHE A 439 -20.65 -17.55 -12.02
CA PHE A 439 -20.51 -18.32 -10.78
C PHE A 439 -20.20 -17.41 -9.60
N THR A 440 -20.68 -17.77 -8.43
CA THR A 440 -20.30 -17.15 -7.15
C THR A 440 -19.61 -18.18 -6.28
N TRP A 441 -18.46 -17.81 -5.72
CA TRP A 441 -17.59 -18.70 -4.96
C TRP A 441 -17.23 -18.13 -3.60
N ASP A 442 -16.95 -19.02 -2.66
CA ASP A 442 -16.16 -18.72 -1.47
C ASP A 442 -14.80 -19.40 -1.61
N ALA A 443 -13.73 -18.76 -1.13
CA ALA A 443 -12.40 -19.34 -1.20
C ALA A 443 -11.57 -18.98 0.04
N ARG A 444 -10.62 -19.85 0.37
CA ARG A 444 -9.65 -19.61 1.45
C ARG A 444 -8.28 -20.17 1.11
N ALA A 445 -7.28 -19.56 1.73
CA ALA A 445 -5.92 -20.07 1.77
C ALA A 445 -5.49 -20.27 3.22
N VAL A 446 -4.85 -21.39 3.50
CA VAL A 446 -4.30 -21.72 4.81
C VAL A 446 -2.81 -22.06 4.69
N ASP A 447 -2.04 -21.83 5.76
CA ASP A 447 -0.65 -22.25 5.82
C ASP A 447 -0.50 -23.75 6.11
N GLU A 448 0.73 -24.25 6.17
CA GLU A 448 1.05 -25.65 6.41
C GLU A 448 0.52 -26.18 7.75
N SER A 449 0.27 -25.29 8.72
CA SER A 449 -0.35 -25.64 10.00
C SER A 449 -1.88 -25.70 9.94
N GLY A 450 -2.49 -25.33 8.80
CA GLY A 450 -3.93 -25.18 8.65
C GLY A 450 -4.48 -23.85 9.15
N THR A 451 -3.59 -22.89 9.52
CA THR A 451 -4.01 -21.56 9.98
C THR A 451 -4.44 -20.69 8.79
N PRO A 452 -5.64 -20.10 8.82
CA PRO A 452 -6.11 -19.27 7.72
C PRO A 452 -5.26 -17.99 7.52
N ILE A 453 -4.80 -17.79 6.29
CA ILE A 453 -4.09 -16.58 5.85
C ILE A 453 -5.06 -15.61 5.20
N MET A 454 -5.90 -16.10 4.28
CA MET A 454 -6.85 -15.31 3.50
C MET A 454 -8.17 -16.05 3.36
N GLN A 455 -9.24 -15.29 3.33
CA GLN A 455 -10.61 -15.75 3.10
C GLN A 455 -11.35 -14.77 2.21
N ILE A 456 -12.05 -15.29 1.22
CA ILE A 456 -12.89 -14.54 0.30
C ILE A 456 -14.29 -15.08 0.40
N LEU A 457 -15.26 -14.21 0.55
CA LEU A 457 -16.67 -14.56 0.53
C LEU A 457 -17.36 -13.89 -0.66
N SER A 458 -18.11 -14.69 -1.39
CA SER A 458 -18.91 -14.26 -2.55
C SER A 458 -18.10 -13.50 -3.61
N ILE A 459 -17.09 -14.15 -4.17
CA ILE A 459 -16.48 -13.66 -5.41
C ILE A 459 -17.37 -14.03 -6.58
N ARG A 460 -17.75 -13.04 -7.37
CA ARG A 460 -18.49 -13.20 -8.61
C ARG A 460 -17.54 -13.30 -9.80
N MET A 461 -17.64 -14.41 -10.54
CA MET A 461 -16.90 -14.63 -11.79
C MET A 461 -17.91 -14.75 -12.92
N ASN A 462 -17.85 -13.83 -13.88
CA ASN A 462 -18.76 -13.85 -15.03
C ASN A 462 -18.14 -14.61 -16.21
N ARG A 463 -19.00 -15.25 -16.99
CA ARG A 463 -18.65 -15.82 -18.29
C ARG A 463 -18.33 -14.70 -19.26
N PHE A 464 -17.20 -14.83 -19.93
CA PHE A 464 -16.74 -13.86 -20.91
C PHE A 464 -16.37 -14.61 -22.20
N ASN A 465 -16.91 -14.17 -23.32
CA ASN A 465 -16.52 -14.66 -24.63
C ASN A 465 -15.67 -13.57 -25.29
N PRO A 466 -14.32 -13.74 -25.33
CA PRO A 466 -13.39 -12.73 -25.83
C PRO A 466 -13.46 -12.51 -27.35
#